data_7ccfe9b9154333a2408b6bbe6648c063
#
_entry.id   7ccfe9b9154333a2408b6bbe6648c063
#
_cell.length_a   1.000
_cell.length_b   1.000
_cell.length_c   1.000
_cell.angle_alpha   90.00
_cell.angle_beta   90.00
_cell.angle_gamma   90.00
#
_symmetry.space_group_name_H-M   'P 1'
#
loop_
_entity.id
_entity.type
_entity.pdbx_description
1 polymer ?
#
loop_
_entity_poly.entity_id
_entity_poly.type
_entity_poly.pdbx_seq_one_letter_code
_entity_poly.pdbx_strand_id
1 'polypeptide(L)'
;MISTKGLNFKYNEQTSFSFPDINLDKDENLLIIGSSGIGKTTLLHLLAGLLESNSGSITLYGQDISKLNQHQTDKFRGQNIGIVFQKPHFVNSLTVKENLQLAQYLGNKRDQNRIIDILSSLDILEKENKKPKKLSQGEKQRASIAMAIVNSPKLILADEPTSSLDDENCDRVIKLLKKQASEFKAQLIVITHDNRLKKHFKKSIKL
;
A
#
# COMPACT_ATOMS: atom_id res chain seq x y z
N MET A 1 -0.95 -6.14 15.00
CA MET A 1 -1.20 -7.53 14.54
C MET A 1 -2.19 -7.49 13.40
N ILE A 2 -1.91 -8.24 12.35
CA ILE A 2 -2.76 -8.41 11.17
C ILE A 2 -3.06 -9.90 11.03
N SER A 3 -4.32 -10.27 10.84
CA SER A 3 -4.68 -11.68 10.60
C SER A 3 -5.81 -11.82 9.58
N THR A 4 -5.72 -12.85 8.77
CA THR A 4 -6.81 -13.32 7.90
C THR A 4 -7.15 -14.77 8.24
N LYS A 5 -8.41 -15.14 8.09
CA LYS A 5 -8.85 -16.51 8.34
C LYS A 5 -9.91 -16.93 7.32
N GLY A 6 -9.64 -18.02 6.60
CA GLY A 6 -10.58 -18.63 5.65
C GLY A 6 -11.04 -17.71 4.54
N LEU A 7 -10.16 -16.83 4.05
CA LEU A 7 -10.51 -15.75 3.14
C LEU A 7 -10.75 -16.28 1.72
N ASN A 8 -11.97 -16.08 1.21
CA ASN A 8 -12.35 -16.42 -0.15
C ASN A 8 -12.98 -15.23 -0.86
N PHE A 9 -12.73 -15.15 -2.16
CA PHE A 9 -13.30 -14.11 -3.02
C PHE A 9 -13.65 -14.65 -4.40
N LYS A 10 -14.80 -14.22 -4.94
CA LYS A 10 -15.26 -14.56 -6.28
C LYS A 10 -15.61 -13.31 -7.05
N TYR A 11 -15.02 -13.14 -8.24
CA TYR A 11 -15.46 -12.11 -9.20
C TYR A 11 -16.74 -12.54 -9.94
N ASN A 12 -16.82 -13.84 -10.26
CA ASN A 12 -17.96 -14.50 -10.93
C ASN A 12 -17.87 -16.01 -10.65
N GLU A 13 -18.78 -16.79 -11.23
CA GLU A 13 -18.81 -18.26 -11.03
C GLU A 13 -17.55 -18.98 -11.53
N GLN A 14 -16.85 -18.40 -12.51
CA GLN A 14 -15.66 -19.00 -13.13
C GLN A 14 -14.35 -18.56 -12.48
N THR A 15 -14.34 -17.40 -11.78
CA THR A 15 -13.13 -16.81 -11.21
C THR A 15 -13.26 -16.66 -9.71
N SER A 16 -12.64 -17.57 -8.98
CA SER A 16 -12.63 -17.58 -7.51
C SER A 16 -11.21 -17.75 -6.98
N PHE A 17 -10.95 -17.17 -5.82
CA PHE A 17 -9.67 -17.23 -5.10
C PHE A 17 -9.90 -17.67 -3.66
N SER A 18 -9.05 -18.57 -3.19
CA SER A 18 -8.94 -18.94 -1.78
C SER A 18 -7.52 -18.57 -1.32
N PHE A 19 -7.43 -17.80 -0.26
CA PHE A 19 -6.15 -17.28 0.21
C PHE A 19 -5.69 -17.99 1.48
N PRO A 20 -4.37 -18.20 1.66
CA PRO A 20 -3.83 -18.74 2.89
C PRO A 20 -4.10 -17.79 4.06
N ASP A 21 -4.22 -18.35 5.26
CA ASP A 21 -4.31 -17.55 6.48
C ASP A 21 -3.00 -16.78 6.71
N ILE A 22 -3.12 -15.50 6.98
CA ILE A 22 -2.01 -14.61 7.29
C ILE A 22 -2.07 -14.29 8.77
N ASN A 23 -0.94 -14.47 9.47
CA ASN A 23 -0.75 -13.97 10.81
C ASN A 23 0.55 -13.19 10.85
N LEU A 24 0.45 -11.89 11.11
CA LEU A 24 1.57 -10.96 11.11
C LEU A 24 1.59 -10.21 12.46
N ASP A 25 2.62 -10.45 13.24
CA ASP A 25 2.80 -9.79 14.51
C ASP A 25 3.19 -8.31 14.34
N LYS A 26 3.06 -7.55 15.41
CA LYS A 26 3.47 -6.14 15.43
C LYS A 26 4.97 -6.08 15.08
N ASP A 27 5.35 -5.19 14.20
CA ASP A 27 6.72 -4.98 13.71
C ASP A 27 7.22 -6.00 12.65
N GLU A 28 6.40 -6.97 12.24
CA GLU A 28 6.71 -7.85 11.10
C GLU A 28 6.26 -7.23 9.77
N ASN A 29 7.10 -7.40 8.76
CA ASN A 29 6.78 -7.10 7.36
C ASN A 29 6.61 -8.40 6.57
N LEU A 30 5.77 -8.39 5.55
CA LEU A 30 5.43 -9.58 4.78
C LEU A 30 5.67 -9.35 3.28
N LEU A 31 6.28 -10.35 2.64
CA LEU A 31 6.35 -10.45 1.21
C LEU A 31 5.41 -11.55 0.70
N ILE A 32 4.53 -11.22 -0.23
CA ILE A 32 3.62 -12.15 -0.89
C ILE A 32 4.08 -12.32 -2.33
N ILE A 33 4.50 -13.54 -2.68
CA ILE A 33 5.04 -13.86 -4.00
C ILE A 33 4.08 -14.80 -4.74
N GLY A 34 3.90 -14.55 -6.02
CA GLY A 34 3.12 -15.45 -6.88
C GLY A 34 3.20 -15.03 -8.34
N SER A 35 2.81 -15.93 -9.23
CA SER A 35 2.73 -15.64 -10.66
C SER A 35 1.66 -14.61 -10.99
N SER A 36 1.68 -14.04 -12.19
CA SER A 36 0.62 -13.14 -12.64
C SER A 36 -0.72 -13.88 -12.70
N GLY A 37 -1.80 -13.21 -12.32
CA GLY A 37 -3.16 -13.75 -12.36
C GLY A 37 -3.57 -14.63 -11.16
N ILE A 38 -2.68 -14.96 -10.22
CA ILE A 38 -3.00 -15.85 -9.07
C ILE A 38 -3.83 -15.17 -7.96
N GLY A 39 -4.21 -13.90 -8.14
CA GLY A 39 -5.04 -13.18 -7.16
C GLY A 39 -4.27 -12.26 -6.20
N LYS A 40 -2.98 -11.97 -6.44
CA LYS A 40 -2.18 -11.09 -5.55
C LYS A 40 -2.82 -9.72 -5.33
N THR A 41 -3.15 -9.02 -6.40
CA THR A 41 -3.82 -7.70 -6.34
C THR A 41 -5.21 -7.81 -5.68
N THR A 42 -5.93 -8.92 -5.92
CA THR A 42 -7.21 -9.19 -5.26
C THR A 42 -7.02 -9.30 -3.74
N LEU A 43 -6.02 -10.06 -3.28
CA LEU A 43 -5.70 -10.15 -1.86
C LEU A 43 -5.33 -8.79 -1.26
N LEU A 44 -4.52 -8.00 -1.96
CA LEU A 44 -4.20 -6.64 -1.52
C LEU A 44 -5.45 -5.77 -1.40
N HIS A 45 -6.35 -5.82 -2.38
CA HIS A 45 -7.59 -5.06 -2.36
C HIS A 45 -8.52 -5.49 -1.22
N LEU A 46 -8.57 -6.79 -0.88
CA LEU A 46 -9.30 -7.30 0.29
C LEU A 46 -8.68 -6.76 1.59
N LEU A 47 -7.36 -6.85 1.76
CA LEU A 47 -6.64 -6.30 2.91
C LEU A 47 -6.80 -4.78 3.04
N ALA A 48 -6.96 -4.08 1.92
CA ALA A 48 -7.21 -2.65 1.89
C ALA A 48 -8.69 -2.28 2.13
N GLY A 49 -9.61 -3.26 2.18
CA GLY A 49 -11.04 -3.00 2.22
C GLY A 49 -11.57 -2.28 0.96
N LEU A 50 -10.92 -2.50 -0.19
CA LEU A 50 -11.39 -2.06 -1.51
C LEU A 50 -12.32 -3.08 -2.15
N LEU A 51 -12.22 -4.34 -1.73
CA LEU A 51 -13.12 -5.43 -2.09
C LEU A 51 -13.67 -6.05 -0.80
N GLU A 52 -14.89 -6.54 -0.87
CA GLU A 52 -15.54 -7.28 0.20
C GLU A 52 -15.39 -8.77 -0.05
N SER A 53 -14.96 -9.54 0.97
CA SER A 53 -14.79 -11.00 0.83
C SER A 53 -16.14 -11.72 0.82
N ASN A 54 -16.23 -12.81 0.07
CA ASN A 54 -17.43 -13.67 0.11
C ASN A 54 -17.50 -14.48 1.40
N SER A 55 -16.36 -14.83 1.99
CA SER A 55 -16.27 -15.51 3.28
C SER A 55 -14.90 -15.28 3.93
N GLY A 56 -14.81 -15.64 5.19
CA GLY A 56 -13.62 -15.44 6.00
C GLY A 56 -13.62 -14.09 6.73
N SER A 57 -12.50 -13.77 7.36
CA SER A 57 -12.37 -12.53 8.13
C SER A 57 -10.99 -11.90 7.94
N ILE A 58 -10.93 -10.56 8.06
CA ILE A 58 -9.72 -9.77 8.00
C ILE A 58 -9.69 -8.90 9.25
N THR A 59 -8.74 -9.16 10.13
CA THR A 59 -8.56 -8.36 11.35
C THR A 59 -7.28 -7.54 11.24
N LEU A 60 -7.42 -6.22 11.30
CA LEU A 60 -6.32 -5.26 11.26
C LEU A 60 -6.32 -4.46 12.57
N TYR A 61 -5.24 -4.59 13.35
CA TYR A 61 -5.06 -3.84 14.61
C TYR A 61 -6.20 -3.99 15.61
N GLY A 62 -6.79 -5.21 15.68
CA GLY A 62 -7.91 -5.53 16.56
C GLY A 62 -9.30 -5.21 15.98
N GLN A 63 -9.37 -4.56 14.81
CA GLN A 63 -10.62 -4.30 14.10
C GLN A 63 -10.85 -5.36 13.02
N ASP A 64 -11.96 -6.08 13.12
CA ASP A 64 -12.44 -6.93 12.03
C ASP A 64 -13.10 -6.04 10.96
N ILE A 65 -12.38 -5.82 9.84
CA ILE A 65 -12.86 -4.96 8.75
C ILE A 65 -13.93 -5.64 7.90
N SER A 66 -14.05 -6.98 7.96
CA SER A 66 -15.09 -7.72 7.23
C SER A 66 -16.50 -7.48 7.77
N LYS A 67 -16.61 -6.90 8.99
CA LYS A 67 -17.89 -6.58 9.64
C LYS A 67 -18.25 -5.10 9.53
N LEU A 68 -17.41 -4.28 8.93
CA LEU A 68 -17.66 -2.86 8.75
C LEU A 68 -18.55 -2.64 7.53
N ASN A 69 -19.45 -1.64 7.62
CA ASN A 69 -20.12 -1.15 6.42
C ASN A 69 -19.16 -0.30 5.57
N GLN A 70 -19.57 0.00 4.33
CA GLN A 70 -18.74 0.72 3.36
C GLN A 70 -18.16 2.04 3.92
N HIS A 71 -18.98 2.86 4.54
CA HIS A 71 -18.53 4.14 5.10
C HIS A 71 -17.52 3.97 6.24
N GLN A 72 -17.71 2.96 7.10
CA GLN A 72 -16.77 2.64 8.18
C GLN A 72 -15.45 2.11 7.62
N THR A 73 -15.50 1.27 6.58
CA THR A 73 -14.33 0.72 5.89
C THR A 73 -13.53 1.84 5.21
N ASP A 74 -14.18 2.76 4.52
CA ASP A 74 -13.55 3.90 3.87
C ASP A 74 -12.83 4.80 4.89
N LYS A 75 -13.49 5.09 6.00
CA LYS A 75 -12.91 5.86 7.11
C LYS A 75 -11.72 5.14 7.74
N PHE A 76 -11.86 3.84 8.01
CA PHE A 76 -10.76 3.02 8.56
C PHE A 76 -9.57 2.99 7.62
N ARG A 77 -9.79 2.76 6.32
CA ARG A 77 -8.74 2.77 5.29
C ARG A 77 -8.02 4.10 5.23
N GLY A 78 -8.73 5.21 5.10
CA GLY A 78 -8.16 6.56 5.03
C GLY A 78 -7.27 6.92 6.21
N GLN A 79 -7.52 6.34 7.39
CA GLN A 79 -6.79 6.62 8.62
C GLN A 79 -5.64 5.65 8.90
N ASN A 80 -5.74 4.39 8.44
CA ASN A 80 -4.86 3.32 8.89
C ASN A 80 -4.07 2.65 7.78
N ILE A 81 -4.47 2.79 6.50
CA ILE A 81 -3.88 2.05 5.39
C ILE A 81 -3.35 3.01 4.34
N GLY A 82 -2.09 2.87 3.98
CA GLY A 82 -1.48 3.50 2.81
C GLY A 82 -1.31 2.48 1.70
N ILE A 83 -1.64 2.86 0.47
CA ILE A 83 -1.53 1.95 -0.68
C ILE A 83 -0.61 2.56 -1.72
N VAL A 84 0.42 1.80 -2.09
CA VAL A 84 1.29 2.08 -3.24
C VAL A 84 0.87 1.15 -4.36
N PHE A 85 0.16 1.69 -5.33
CA PHE A 85 -0.30 0.94 -6.50
C PHE A 85 0.82 0.74 -7.53
N GLN A 86 0.75 -0.32 -8.31
CA GLN A 86 1.66 -0.59 -9.42
C GLN A 86 1.72 0.58 -10.41
N LYS A 87 0.56 1.14 -10.76
CA LYS A 87 0.46 2.39 -11.52
C LYS A 87 -0.01 3.49 -10.56
N PRO A 88 0.77 4.57 -10.37
CA PRO A 88 0.37 5.65 -9.48
C PRO A 88 -0.97 6.28 -9.89
N HIS A 89 -1.87 6.43 -8.94
CA HIS A 89 -3.19 7.01 -9.13
C HIS A 89 -3.21 8.45 -8.62
N PHE A 90 -2.93 9.40 -9.50
CA PHE A 90 -3.00 10.83 -9.22
C PHE A 90 -4.24 11.47 -9.82
N VAL A 91 -4.78 12.47 -9.14
CA VAL A 91 -5.68 13.44 -9.76
C VAL A 91 -4.84 14.37 -10.63
N ASN A 92 -4.83 14.16 -11.94
CA ASN A 92 -3.91 14.78 -12.89
C ASN A 92 -4.08 16.30 -13.02
N SER A 93 -5.22 16.88 -12.63
CA SER A 93 -5.47 18.31 -12.58
C SER A 93 -4.79 19.00 -11.39
N LEU A 94 -4.52 18.24 -10.33
CA LEU A 94 -3.89 18.70 -9.09
C LEU A 94 -2.36 18.60 -9.17
N THR A 95 -1.68 19.46 -8.43
CA THR A 95 -0.23 19.37 -8.17
C THR A 95 0.10 18.20 -7.24
N VAL A 96 1.38 17.87 -7.05
CA VAL A 96 1.81 16.87 -6.07
C VAL A 96 1.30 17.24 -4.68
N LYS A 97 1.52 18.48 -4.23
CA LYS A 97 1.06 18.97 -2.93
C LYS A 97 -0.45 18.86 -2.77
N GLU A 98 -1.23 19.27 -3.75
CA GLU A 98 -2.70 19.18 -3.71
C GLU A 98 -3.20 17.74 -3.70
N ASN A 99 -2.53 16.78 -4.36
CA ASN A 99 -2.82 15.35 -4.24
C ASN A 99 -2.60 14.85 -2.81
N LEU A 100 -1.51 15.27 -2.15
CA LEU A 100 -1.26 14.91 -0.75
C LEU A 100 -2.28 15.56 0.19
N GLN A 101 -2.66 16.82 -0.05
CA GLN A 101 -3.71 17.50 0.70
C GLN A 101 -5.05 16.78 0.55
N LEU A 102 -5.40 16.33 -0.65
CA LEU A 102 -6.60 15.53 -0.89
C LEU A 102 -6.55 14.21 -0.11
N ALA A 103 -5.41 13.51 -0.13
CA ALA A 103 -5.25 12.30 0.66
C ALA A 103 -5.39 12.54 2.16
N GLN A 104 -4.85 13.66 2.67
CA GLN A 104 -5.05 14.06 4.08
C GLN A 104 -6.52 14.38 4.38
N TYR A 105 -7.19 15.11 3.50
CA TYR A 105 -8.61 15.44 3.65
C TYR A 105 -9.48 14.20 3.76
N LEU A 106 -9.26 13.22 2.87
CA LEU A 106 -9.98 11.93 2.88
C LEU A 106 -9.67 11.09 4.14
N GLY A 107 -8.49 11.22 4.71
CA GLY A 107 -8.10 10.61 5.98
C GLY A 107 -8.52 11.41 7.23
N ASN A 108 -9.28 12.50 7.03
CA ASN A 108 -9.70 13.45 8.09
C ASN A 108 -8.49 14.06 8.84
N LYS A 109 -7.43 14.40 8.09
CA LYS A 109 -6.22 15.06 8.58
C LYS A 109 -5.94 16.33 7.80
N ARG A 110 -5.23 17.28 8.43
CA ARG A 110 -4.76 18.51 7.78
C ARG A 110 -3.45 18.93 8.45
N ASP A 111 -2.34 18.55 7.85
CA ASP A 111 -1.00 18.87 8.36
C ASP A 111 -0.08 19.24 7.20
N GLN A 112 0.13 20.53 7.01
CA GLN A 112 0.98 21.09 5.95
C GLN A 112 2.46 20.77 6.20
N ASN A 113 2.91 20.80 7.46
CA ASN A 113 4.31 20.51 7.80
C ASN A 113 4.63 19.06 7.44
N ARG A 114 3.69 18.16 7.72
CA ARG A 114 3.81 16.75 7.35
C ARG A 114 4.01 16.53 5.85
N ILE A 115 3.34 17.31 5.00
CA ILE A 115 3.52 17.22 3.54
C ILE A 115 4.95 17.65 3.17
N ILE A 116 5.45 18.75 3.73
CA ILE A 116 6.80 19.25 3.48
C ILE A 116 7.84 18.23 3.94
N ASP A 117 7.71 17.68 5.15
CA ASP A 117 8.63 16.70 5.71
C ASP A 117 8.72 15.44 4.85
N ILE A 118 7.56 14.93 4.41
CA ILE A 118 7.50 13.74 3.55
C ILE A 118 8.13 14.00 2.19
N LEU A 119 7.78 15.10 1.53
CA LEU A 119 8.35 15.44 0.23
C LEU A 119 9.86 15.65 0.31
N SER A 120 10.34 16.25 1.41
CA SER A 120 11.78 16.40 1.69
C SER A 120 12.46 15.04 1.90
N SER A 121 11.88 14.16 2.71
CA SER A 121 12.45 12.83 3.01
C SER A 121 12.52 11.91 1.77
N LEU A 122 11.73 12.23 0.76
CA LEU A 122 11.65 11.53 -0.52
C LEU A 122 12.38 12.23 -1.68
N ASP A 123 13.12 13.32 -1.40
CA ASP A 123 13.86 14.12 -2.38
C ASP A 123 13.00 14.59 -3.57
N ILE A 124 11.79 15.08 -3.28
CA ILE A 124 10.86 15.63 -4.28
C ILE A 124 10.16 16.92 -3.83
N LEU A 125 10.66 17.59 -2.81
CA LEU A 125 10.04 18.82 -2.32
C LEU A 125 9.97 19.91 -3.43
N GLU A 126 11.00 20.05 -4.25
CA GLU A 126 11.03 21.00 -5.36
C GLU A 126 9.99 20.72 -6.45
N LYS A 127 9.35 19.56 -6.40
CA LYS A 127 8.26 19.15 -7.31
C LYS A 127 6.87 19.38 -6.71
N GLU A 128 6.74 19.93 -5.50
CA GLU A 128 5.45 20.08 -4.80
C GLU A 128 4.36 20.75 -5.64
N ASN A 129 4.76 21.79 -6.43
CA ASN A 129 3.86 22.55 -7.29
C ASN A 129 3.77 22.03 -8.73
N LYS A 130 4.42 20.90 -9.04
CA LYS A 130 4.33 20.28 -10.37
C LYS A 130 3.12 19.35 -10.45
N LYS A 131 2.49 19.31 -11.62
CA LYS A 131 1.45 18.31 -11.92
C LYS A 131 2.09 16.94 -12.20
N PRO A 132 1.41 15.81 -11.90
CA PRO A 132 1.95 14.46 -12.08
C PRO A 132 2.47 14.17 -13.49
N LYS A 133 1.85 14.75 -14.52
CA LYS A 133 2.30 14.59 -15.92
C LYS A 133 3.69 15.19 -16.20
N LYS A 134 4.18 16.09 -15.34
CA LYS A 134 5.50 16.75 -15.49
C LYS A 134 6.61 16.06 -14.68
N LEU A 135 6.29 14.96 -13.99
CA LEU A 135 7.22 14.17 -13.20
C LEU A 135 7.85 13.07 -14.04
N SER A 136 9.13 12.79 -13.81
CA SER A 136 9.79 11.56 -14.26
C SER A 136 9.15 10.32 -13.60
N GLN A 137 9.47 9.14 -14.09
CA GLN A 137 8.94 7.90 -13.52
C GLN A 137 9.36 7.70 -12.05
N GLY A 138 10.63 7.96 -11.72
CA GLY A 138 11.12 7.90 -10.34
C GLY A 138 10.47 8.92 -9.41
N GLU A 139 10.24 10.18 -9.88
CA GLU A 139 9.52 11.19 -9.12
C GLU A 139 8.05 10.80 -8.89
N LYS A 140 7.39 10.23 -9.90
CA LYS A 140 6.02 9.67 -9.76
C LYS A 140 5.97 8.55 -8.72
N GLN A 141 6.95 7.66 -8.73
CA GLN A 141 7.05 6.60 -7.73
C GLN A 141 7.19 7.16 -6.32
N ARG A 142 8.11 8.10 -6.11
CA ARG A 142 8.29 8.76 -4.81
C ARG A 142 7.05 9.55 -4.38
N ALA A 143 6.40 10.27 -5.29
CA ALA A 143 5.15 10.97 -5.01
C ALA A 143 4.00 10.00 -4.65
N SER A 144 3.93 8.81 -5.29
CA SER A 144 2.98 7.75 -4.93
C SER A 144 3.23 7.21 -3.51
N ILE A 145 4.49 7.02 -3.14
CA ILE A 145 4.85 6.64 -1.77
C ILE A 145 4.46 7.76 -0.80
N ALA A 146 4.72 9.04 -1.13
CA ALA A 146 4.31 10.18 -0.32
C ALA A 146 2.80 10.16 -0.04
N MET A 147 1.97 9.92 -1.05
CA MET A 147 0.51 9.81 -0.90
C MET A 147 0.11 8.66 0.04
N ALA A 148 0.77 7.52 -0.08
CA ALA A 148 0.48 6.35 0.76
C ALA A 148 0.79 6.62 2.25
N ILE A 149 1.82 7.43 2.56
CA ILE A 149 2.29 7.60 3.94
C ILE A 149 1.86 8.94 4.59
N VAL A 150 1.24 9.86 3.84
CA VAL A 150 0.92 11.21 4.32
C VAL A 150 0.01 11.20 5.54
N ASN A 151 -0.84 10.20 5.67
CA ASN A 151 -1.74 10.02 6.81
C ASN A 151 -1.13 9.21 7.97
N SER A 152 0.19 8.97 7.97
CA SER A 152 0.85 8.13 8.98
C SER A 152 0.09 6.81 9.20
N PRO A 153 -0.06 5.99 8.16
CA PRO A 153 -0.81 4.74 8.25
C PRO A 153 -0.11 3.76 9.18
N LYS A 154 -0.87 2.80 9.73
CA LYS A 154 -0.32 1.66 10.47
C LYS A 154 0.08 0.52 9.55
N LEU A 155 -0.50 0.45 8.35
CA LEU A 155 -0.22 -0.55 7.32
C LEU A 155 0.08 0.13 5.99
N ILE A 156 1.19 -0.26 5.37
CA ILE A 156 1.51 0.09 3.98
C ILE A 156 1.36 -1.18 3.15
N LEU A 157 0.51 -1.11 2.15
CA LEU A 157 0.32 -2.14 1.13
C LEU A 157 0.97 -1.68 -0.16
N ALA A 158 1.85 -2.48 -0.76
CA ALA A 158 2.50 -2.15 -2.01
C ALA A 158 2.26 -3.24 -3.06
N ASP A 159 1.63 -2.86 -4.17
CA ASP A 159 1.36 -3.73 -5.30
C ASP A 159 2.43 -3.57 -6.36
N GLU A 160 3.24 -4.61 -6.57
CA GLU A 160 4.29 -4.68 -7.58
C GLU A 160 5.18 -3.41 -7.64
N PRO A 161 5.70 -2.91 -6.50
CA PRO A 161 6.34 -1.59 -6.42
C PRO A 161 7.64 -1.50 -7.20
N THR A 162 8.18 -2.63 -7.66
CA THR A 162 9.45 -2.72 -8.39
C THR A 162 9.31 -3.28 -9.80
N SER A 163 8.08 -3.53 -10.25
CA SER A 163 7.83 -4.00 -11.60
C SER A 163 8.37 -2.99 -12.61
N SER A 164 9.14 -3.43 -13.59
CA SER A 164 9.77 -2.60 -14.62
C SER A 164 11.01 -1.80 -14.15
N LEU A 165 11.59 -2.11 -12.99
CA LEU A 165 12.83 -1.51 -12.51
C LEU A 165 14.01 -2.48 -12.68
N ASP A 166 15.19 -1.91 -12.96
CA ASP A 166 16.45 -2.63 -12.86
C ASP A 166 16.78 -2.98 -11.39
N ASP A 167 17.85 -3.76 -11.18
CA ASP A 167 18.20 -4.28 -9.86
C ASP A 167 18.53 -3.16 -8.86
N GLU A 168 19.24 -2.13 -9.30
CA GLU A 168 19.64 -1.02 -8.45
C GLU A 168 18.43 -0.19 -8.01
N ASN A 169 17.55 0.17 -8.93
CA ASN A 169 16.34 0.93 -8.63
C ASN A 169 15.33 0.10 -7.83
N CYS A 170 15.26 -1.22 -8.06
CA CYS A 170 14.49 -2.15 -7.25
C CYS A 170 14.92 -2.10 -5.78
N ASP A 171 16.21 -2.27 -5.50
CA ASP A 171 16.76 -2.19 -4.15
C ASP A 171 16.52 -0.83 -3.49
N ARG A 172 16.66 0.27 -4.24
CA ARG A 172 16.40 1.64 -3.76
C ARG A 172 14.94 1.81 -3.31
N VAL A 173 13.98 1.39 -4.13
CA VAL A 173 12.54 1.52 -3.82
C VAL A 173 12.15 0.69 -2.59
N ILE A 174 12.63 -0.54 -2.49
CA ILE A 174 12.32 -1.38 -1.31
C ILE A 174 12.96 -0.85 -0.04
N LYS A 175 14.22 -0.39 -0.09
CA LYS A 175 14.87 0.26 1.06
C LYS A 175 14.11 1.51 1.48
N LEU A 176 13.63 2.31 0.52
CA LEU A 176 12.83 3.50 0.79
C LEU A 176 11.51 3.15 1.48
N LEU A 177 10.75 2.19 0.95
CA LEU A 177 9.49 1.73 1.56
C LEU A 177 9.70 1.19 2.98
N LYS A 178 10.75 0.38 3.20
CA LYS A 178 11.08 -0.13 4.53
C LYS A 178 11.51 0.96 5.50
N LYS A 179 12.30 1.93 5.03
CA LYS A 179 12.70 3.10 5.82
C LYS A 179 11.45 3.87 6.26
N GLN A 180 10.56 4.20 5.33
CA GLN A 180 9.33 4.91 5.64
C GLN A 180 8.41 4.10 6.58
N ALA A 181 8.25 2.79 6.35
CA ALA A 181 7.48 1.95 7.26
C ALA A 181 8.05 1.96 8.69
N SER A 182 9.36 1.86 8.83
CA SER A 182 10.04 1.90 10.13
C SER A 182 9.90 3.27 10.83
N GLU A 183 10.08 4.37 10.11
CA GLU A 183 9.94 5.74 10.65
C GLU A 183 8.54 5.99 11.23
N PHE A 184 7.52 5.44 10.59
CA PHE A 184 6.12 5.61 11.02
C PHE A 184 5.59 4.45 11.86
N LYS A 185 6.45 3.49 12.23
CA LYS A 185 6.05 2.28 12.96
C LYS A 185 4.89 1.54 12.27
N ALA A 186 4.88 1.59 10.93
CA ALA A 186 3.91 0.91 10.09
C ALA A 186 4.41 -0.47 9.70
N GLN A 187 3.49 -1.43 9.56
CA GLN A 187 3.79 -2.71 8.93
C GLN A 187 3.78 -2.55 7.40
N LEU A 188 4.65 -3.28 6.72
CA LEU A 188 4.74 -3.26 5.26
C LEU A 188 4.39 -4.65 4.70
N ILE A 189 3.38 -4.70 3.84
CA ILE A 189 3.07 -5.88 3.02
C ILE A 189 3.33 -5.54 1.56
N VAL A 190 4.21 -6.28 0.93
CA VAL A 190 4.53 -6.14 -0.50
C VAL A 190 4.03 -7.37 -1.23
N ILE A 191 3.29 -7.18 -2.31
CA ILE A 191 2.94 -8.26 -3.23
C ILE A 191 3.71 -8.10 -4.54
N THR A 192 4.26 -9.19 -5.06
CA THR A 192 5.05 -9.16 -6.29
C THR A 192 5.26 -10.54 -6.90
N HIS A 193 5.67 -10.59 -8.15
CA HIS A 193 6.24 -11.78 -8.78
C HIS A 193 7.78 -11.76 -8.76
N ASP A 194 8.38 -10.67 -8.27
CA ASP A 194 9.82 -10.43 -8.29
C ASP A 194 10.54 -11.14 -7.12
N ASN A 195 11.23 -12.22 -7.43
CA ASN A 195 11.98 -12.99 -6.42
C ASN A 195 13.19 -12.25 -5.84
N ARG A 196 13.67 -11.17 -6.48
CA ARG A 196 14.78 -10.34 -5.96
C ARG A 196 14.47 -9.75 -4.60
N LEU A 197 13.16 -9.53 -4.30
CA LEU A 197 12.73 -8.95 -3.04
C LEU A 197 12.84 -9.89 -1.84
N LYS A 198 12.97 -11.20 -2.03
CA LYS A 198 13.07 -12.18 -0.93
C LYS A 198 14.17 -11.84 0.08
N LYS A 199 15.33 -11.36 -0.40
CA LYS A 199 16.46 -10.99 0.47
C LYS A 199 16.14 -9.84 1.45
N HIS A 200 15.10 -9.07 1.19
CA HIS A 200 14.69 -7.91 2.00
C HIS A 200 13.64 -8.24 3.07
N PHE A 201 13.03 -9.42 3.05
CA PHE A 201 11.95 -9.78 3.97
C PHE A 201 12.28 -11.06 4.73
N LYS A 202 12.07 -11.03 6.05
CA LYS A 202 12.23 -12.21 6.92
C LYS A 202 11.08 -13.20 6.78
N LYS A 203 9.87 -12.70 6.45
CA LYS A 203 8.65 -13.48 6.31
C LYS A 203 8.12 -13.36 4.89
N SER A 204 7.88 -14.48 4.25
CA SER A 204 7.28 -14.52 2.92
C SER A 204 6.31 -15.67 2.79
N ILE A 205 5.25 -15.47 2.02
CA ILE A 205 4.29 -16.51 1.62
C ILE A 205 4.24 -16.56 0.09
N LYS A 206 3.93 -17.74 -0.42
CA LYS A 206 3.71 -17.97 -1.86
C LYS A 206 2.21 -18.23 -2.07
N LEU A 207 1.61 -17.48 -3.00
CA LEU A 207 0.29 -17.76 -3.54
C LEU A 207 0.39 -18.71 -4.71
#